data_0bb20e23c932da08cb5ed4761e9d6dee
#
_entry.id   0bb20e23c932da08cb5ed4761e9d6dee
#
_cell.length_a   1.000
_cell.length_b   1.000
_cell.length_c   1.000
_cell.angle_alpha   90.00
_cell.angle_beta   90.00
_cell.angle_gamma   90.00
#
_symmetry.space_group_name_H-M   'P 1'
#
loop_
_entity.id
_entity.type
_entity.pdbx_description
1 polymer ?
#
loop_
_entity_poly.entity_id
_entity_poly.type
_entity_poly.pdbx_seq_one_letter_code
_entity_poly.pdbx_strand_id
1 'polypeptide(L)'
;MDTLQTFRLSGIAFPKNANSMLDEICEHFVEHSDVQRSEGAVLLKSDIGTADIKLVDQRLVIDLACPTEETLHLSRNMIAEHLFYFANGEPLELSWIDATTVSRLPNLHEVTVVSAEDVTPRMRRVKVACDDVTPFIGSDVHVRVLIPPKGRPPAWPGLGDDGRIAWPKGEDEIIARVYTIRAVEREKRELWIDFLQHPAPGVKTPGADFARDAQPGEKIALIGPGGSLPKADQLLLAGDEAALPAIARIAAEAPAGARIRAIIEVEDETEQQPLPSGASLEVHWLHRKTSVEGKPGSFKDKVKSAIANNEPGTYTWVACEKSDAREIRSFLKMRGHDRKSQCVAWYWERGKASQ
;
A
#
# COMPACT_ATOMS: atom_id res chain seq x y z
N MET A 1 8.56 -16.62 -34.31
CA MET A 1 7.52 -16.26 -33.31
C MET A 1 7.88 -17.05 -32.07
N ASP A 2 8.60 -16.43 -31.14
CA ASP A 2 8.84 -17.05 -29.85
C ASP A 2 7.50 -17.21 -29.14
N THR A 3 7.10 -18.45 -28.92
CA THR A 3 5.98 -18.76 -28.03
C THR A 3 6.41 -18.36 -26.63
N LEU A 4 5.98 -17.17 -26.16
CA LEU A 4 6.17 -16.75 -24.79
C LEU A 4 5.67 -17.89 -23.89
N GLN A 5 6.58 -18.46 -23.10
CA GLN A 5 6.25 -19.51 -22.15
C GLN A 5 5.23 -18.94 -21.16
N THR A 6 4.11 -19.61 -20.98
CA THR A 6 3.07 -19.22 -20.04
C THR A 6 3.07 -20.19 -18.88
N PHE A 7 3.29 -19.66 -17.69
CA PHE A 7 3.22 -20.42 -16.44
C PHE A 7 1.78 -20.51 -15.98
N ARG A 8 1.32 -21.68 -15.57
CA ARG A 8 -0.05 -21.97 -15.19
C ARG A 8 -0.14 -22.64 -13.85
N LEU A 9 -1.23 -22.36 -13.13
CA LEU A 9 -1.54 -23.02 -11.87
C LEU A 9 -3.06 -23.03 -11.71
N SER A 10 -3.61 -24.18 -11.29
CA SER A 10 -5.03 -24.29 -10.99
C SER A 10 -5.24 -24.47 -9.49
N GLY A 11 -6.33 -23.89 -8.97
CA GLY A 11 -6.74 -24.00 -7.60
C GLY A 11 -8.24 -24.22 -7.46
N ILE A 12 -8.64 -24.72 -6.30
CA ILE A 12 -10.04 -24.92 -5.95
C ILE A 12 -10.30 -24.34 -4.58
N ALA A 13 -11.29 -23.45 -4.48
CA ALA A 13 -11.76 -22.88 -3.23
C ALA A 13 -13.17 -23.36 -2.87
N PHE A 14 -13.39 -23.65 -1.60
CA PHE A 14 -14.68 -24.07 -1.04
C PHE A 14 -15.17 -23.01 -0.03
N PRO A 15 -15.70 -21.88 -0.48
CA PRO A 15 -16.30 -20.90 0.40
C PRO A 15 -17.69 -21.34 0.86
N LYS A 16 -18.18 -20.79 1.97
CA LYS A 16 -19.52 -21.04 2.48
C LYS A 16 -20.62 -20.63 1.46
N ASN A 17 -20.38 -19.57 0.69
CA ASN A 17 -21.27 -19.09 -0.38
C ASN A 17 -20.41 -18.66 -1.58
N ALA A 18 -20.30 -19.56 -2.56
CA ALA A 18 -19.45 -19.33 -3.72
C ALA A 18 -19.99 -18.25 -4.68
N ASN A 19 -21.31 -18.07 -4.77
CA ASN A 19 -21.92 -16.99 -5.56
C ASN A 19 -21.56 -15.61 -4.96
N SER A 20 -21.80 -15.44 -3.66
CA SER A 20 -21.49 -14.19 -2.97
C SER A 20 -19.99 -13.86 -3.06
N MET A 21 -19.11 -14.84 -2.92
CA MET A 21 -17.67 -14.65 -3.04
C MET A 21 -17.28 -14.24 -4.47
N LEU A 22 -17.91 -14.80 -5.50
CA LEU A 22 -17.67 -14.39 -6.90
C LEU A 22 -18.11 -12.93 -7.13
N ASP A 23 -19.21 -12.50 -6.50
CA ASP A 23 -19.66 -11.10 -6.55
C ASP A 23 -18.67 -10.16 -5.90
N GLU A 24 -18.17 -10.50 -4.69
CA GLU A 24 -17.14 -9.73 -3.97
C GLU A 24 -15.84 -9.60 -4.80
N ILE A 25 -15.42 -10.69 -5.45
CA ILE A 25 -14.27 -10.68 -6.35
C ILE A 25 -14.50 -9.66 -7.48
N CYS A 26 -15.66 -9.72 -8.14
CA CYS A 26 -15.97 -8.80 -9.23
C CYS A 26 -15.98 -7.34 -8.78
N GLU A 27 -16.59 -7.04 -7.63
CA GLU A 27 -16.69 -5.68 -7.12
C GLU A 27 -15.35 -5.10 -6.68
N HIS A 28 -14.51 -5.93 -6.04
CA HIS A 28 -13.23 -5.48 -5.49
C HIS A 28 -12.17 -5.30 -6.59
N PHE A 29 -12.03 -6.29 -7.47
CA PHE A 29 -10.91 -6.31 -8.42
C PHE A 29 -11.04 -5.29 -9.56
N VAL A 30 -12.16 -4.60 -9.73
CA VAL A 30 -12.27 -3.47 -10.69
C VAL A 30 -11.31 -2.31 -10.38
N GLU A 31 -10.80 -2.23 -9.15
CA GLU A 31 -9.82 -1.22 -8.76
C GLU A 31 -8.38 -1.61 -9.13
N HIS A 32 -8.13 -2.90 -9.43
CA HIS A 32 -6.78 -3.47 -9.61
C HIS A 32 -6.56 -4.19 -10.94
N SER A 33 -7.63 -4.49 -11.69
CA SER A 33 -7.55 -5.25 -12.93
C SER A 33 -8.71 -4.94 -13.88
N ASP A 34 -8.57 -5.35 -15.15
CA ASP A 34 -9.70 -5.40 -16.08
C ASP A 34 -10.55 -6.63 -15.74
N VAL A 35 -11.78 -6.39 -15.30
CA VAL A 35 -12.72 -7.42 -14.84
C VAL A 35 -13.74 -7.70 -15.91
N GLN A 36 -13.74 -8.92 -16.44
CA GLN A 36 -14.72 -9.40 -17.42
C GLN A 36 -15.63 -10.44 -16.76
N ARG A 37 -16.88 -10.07 -16.49
CA ARG A 37 -17.87 -10.94 -15.87
C ARG A 37 -18.72 -11.64 -16.90
N SER A 38 -18.99 -12.92 -16.70
CA SER A 38 -19.98 -13.72 -17.41
C SER A 38 -20.85 -14.50 -16.42
N GLU A 39 -21.84 -15.27 -16.89
CA GLU A 39 -22.67 -16.08 -16.02
C GLU A 39 -21.84 -17.17 -15.34
N GLY A 40 -21.74 -17.09 -14.00
CA GLY A 40 -20.99 -18.03 -13.18
C GLY A 40 -19.46 -17.96 -13.34
N ALA A 41 -18.89 -16.90 -13.95
CA ALA A 41 -17.45 -16.77 -14.09
C ALA A 41 -16.97 -15.31 -14.11
N VAL A 42 -15.72 -15.11 -13.73
CA VAL A 42 -15.02 -13.84 -13.84
C VAL A 42 -13.60 -14.07 -14.37
N LEU A 43 -13.19 -13.27 -15.34
CA LEU A 43 -11.83 -13.20 -15.83
C LEU A 43 -11.20 -11.87 -15.39
N LEU A 44 -10.14 -11.96 -14.58
CA LEU A 44 -9.32 -10.84 -14.14
C LEU A 44 -8.09 -10.77 -15.05
N LYS A 45 -7.80 -9.58 -15.59
CA LYS A 45 -6.59 -9.34 -16.40
C LYS A 45 -5.81 -8.18 -15.82
N SER A 46 -4.52 -8.39 -15.66
CA SER A 46 -3.58 -7.38 -15.18
C SER A 46 -2.22 -7.54 -15.87
N ASP A 47 -1.29 -6.64 -15.61
CA ASP A 47 0.06 -6.69 -16.17
C ASP A 47 0.86 -7.94 -15.73
N ILE A 48 0.50 -8.54 -14.58
CA ILE A 48 1.17 -9.75 -14.07
C ILE A 48 0.54 -11.05 -14.59
N GLY A 49 -0.60 -11.00 -15.27
CA GLY A 49 -1.24 -12.19 -15.84
C GLY A 49 -2.76 -12.17 -15.79
N THR A 50 -3.34 -13.36 -15.89
CA THR A 50 -4.80 -13.56 -15.86
C THR A 50 -5.18 -14.56 -14.77
N ALA A 51 -6.38 -14.33 -14.17
CA ALA A 51 -7.05 -15.29 -13.30
C ALA A 51 -8.46 -15.52 -13.83
N ASP A 52 -8.74 -16.73 -14.29
CA ASP A 52 -10.08 -17.18 -14.73
C ASP A 52 -10.71 -17.94 -13.56
N ILE A 53 -11.78 -17.40 -12.99
CA ILE A 53 -12.44 -17.95 -11.79
C ILE A 53 -13.87 -18.34 -12.16
N LYS A 54 -14.20 -19.62 -12.00
CA LYS A 54 -15.48 -20.20 -12.40
C LYS A 54 -16.20 -20.82 -11.21
N LEU A 55 -17.48 -20.57 -11.13
CA LEU A 55 -18.38 -21.24 -10.21
C LEU A 55 -18.79 -22.60 -10.78
N VAL A 56 -18.42 -23.69 -10.10
CA VAL A 56 -18.73 -25.07 -10.48
C VAL A 56 -19.17 -25.82 -9.23
N ASP A 57 -20.38 -26.32 -9.18
CA ASP A 57 -20.90 -27.14 -8.06
C ASP A 57 -20.63 -26.52 -6.66
N GLN A 58 -21.00 -25.25 -6.47
CA GLN A 58 -20.81 -24.49 -5.23
C GLN A 58 -19.34 -24.31 -4.79
N ARG A 59 -18.38 -24.45 -5.69
CA ARG A 59 -16.95 -24.18 -5.48
C ARG A 59 -16.45 -23.21 -6.55
N LEU A 60 -15.33 -22.57 -6.25
CA LEU A 60 -14.63 -21.73 -7.22
C LEU A 60 -13.43 -22.49 -7.78
N VAL A 61 -13.43 -22.69 -9.09
CA VAL A 61 -12.26 -23.21 -9.83
C VAL A 61 -11.49 -22.02 -10.35
N ILE A 62 -10.20 -21.96 -10.05
CA ILE A 62 -9.32 -20.84 -10.32
C ILE A 62 -8.22 -21.30 -11.24
N ASP A 63 -8.07 -20.66 -12.40
CA ASP A 63 -7.01 -20.93 -13.35
C ASP A 63 -6.16 -19.67 -13.55
N LEU A 64 -4.89 -19.73 -13.10
CA LEU A 64 -3.91 -18.66 -13.27
C LEU A 64 -3.05 -18.90 -14.51
N ALA A 65 -2.75 -17.83 -15.25
CA ALA A 65 -1.83 -17.86 -16.37
C ALA A 65 -1.00 -16.58 -16.41
N CYS A 66 0.33 -16.73 -16.23
CA CYS A 66 1.25 -15.63 -16.02
C CYS A 66 2.49 -15.75 -16.92
N PRO A 67 3.16 -14.62 -17.25
CA PRO A 67 4.34 -14.64 -18.13
C PRO A 67 5.60 -15.21 -17.46
N THR A 68 5.69 -15.19 -16.12
CA THR A 68 6.83 -15.71 -15.36
C THR A 68 6.35 -16.53 -14.15
N GLU A 69 7.22 -17.37 -13.61
CA GLU A 69 6.96 -18.10 -12.37
C GLU A 69 6.78 -17.16 -11.17
N GLU A 70 7.56 -16.09 -11.14
CA GLU A 70 7.45 -15.04 -10.12
C GLU A 70 6.06 -14.39 -10.10
N THR A 71 5.57 -13.95 -11.26
CA THR A 71 4.23 -13.36 -11.38
C THR A 71 3.12 -14.38 -11.12
N LEU A 72 3.35 -15.68 -11.38
CA LEU A 72 2.42 -16.75 -11.00
C LEU A 72 2.30 -16.87 -9.47
N HIS A 73 3.42 -16.85 -8.75
CA HIS A 73 3.41 -16.89 -7.28
C HIS A 73 2.78 -15.63 -6.68
N LEU A 74 3.03 -14.45 -7.26
CA LEU A 74 2.37 -13.21 -6.84
C LEU A 74 0.85 -13.27 -7.05
N SER A 75 0.40 -13.76 -8.20
CA SER A 75 -1.03 -13.93 -8.50
C SER A 75 -1.68 -14.96 -7.57
N ARG A 76 -0.99 -16.09 -7.29
CA ARG A 76 -1.44 -17.09 -6.32
C ARG A 76 -1.64 -16.48 -4.93
N ASN A 77 -0.66 -15.71 -4.45
CA ASN A 77 -0.75 -15.04 -3.16
C ASN A 77 -1.87 -13.99 -3.13
N MET A 78 -1.94 -13.13 -4.16
CA MET A 78 -2.95 -12.09 -4.25
C MET A 78 -4.37 -12.67 -4.21
N ILE A 79 -4.65 -13.69 -5.01
CA ILE A 79 -5.97 -14.34 -5.03
C ILE A 79 -6.26 -15.00 -3.68
N ALA A 80 -5.31 -15.74 -3.10
CA ALA A 80 -5.49 -16.40 -1.81
C ALA A 80 -5.83 -15.41 -0.70
N GLU A 81 -5.02 -14.36 -0.52
CA GLU A 81 -5.24 -13.34 0.52
C GLU A 81 -6.63 -12.68 0.39
N HIS A 82 -7.06 -12.35 -0.84
CA HIS A 82 -8.37 -11.74 -1.06
C HIS A 82 -9.53 -12.70 -0.77
N LEU A 83 -9.43 -13.97 -1.17
CA LEU A 83 -10.46 -14.95 -0.88
C LEU A 83 -10.66 -15.12 0.64
N PHE A 84 -9.57 -15.21 1.41
CA PHE A 84 -9.65 -15.29 2.87
C PHE A 84 -10.13 -13.96 3.51
N TYR A 85 -9.78 -12.83 2.93
CA TYR A 85 -10.32 -11.53 3.35
C TYR A 85 -11.83 -11.44 3.16
N PHE A 86 -12.35 -11.86 1.98
CA PHE A 86 -13.80 -11.88 1.68
C PHE A 86 -14.55 -12.92 2.50
N ALA A 87 -13.90 -14.03 2.86
CA ALA A 87 -14.49 -15.01 3.78
C ALA A 87 -14.77 -14.41 5.17
N ASN A 88 -14.10 -13.31 5.55
CA ASN A 88 -14.35 -12.54 6.78
C ASN A 88 -14.45 -13.44 8.06
N GLY A 89 -13.53 -14.40 8.17
CA GLY A 89 -13.48 -15.35 9.29
C GLY A 89 -14.38 -16.57 9.14
N GLU A 90 -15.21 -16.67 8.10
CA GLU A 90 -15.94 -17.90 7.77
C GLU A 90 -14.97 -18.97 7.25
N PRO A 91 -15.28 -20.27 7.45
CA PRO A 91 -14.46 -21.36 6.94
C PRO A 91 -14.28 -21.27 5.42
N LEU A 92 -13.03 -21.35 4.98
CA LEU A 92 -12.64 -21.40 3.57
C LEU A 92 -11.50 -22.40 3.42
N GLU A 93 -11.69 -23.40 2.58
CA GLU A 93 -10.63 -24.29 2.14
C GLU A 93 -10.17 -23.86 0.74
N LEU A 94 -8.85 -23.71 0.57
CA LEU A 94 -8.22 -23.36 -0.71
C LEU A 94 -7.04 -24.31 -0.93
N SER A 95 -7.06 -25.00 -2.06
CA SER A 95 -5.96 -25.88 -2.48
C SER A 95 -5.50 -25.55 -3.89
N TRP A 96 -4.21 -25.73 -4.13
CA TRP A 96 -3.56 -25.50 -5.42
C TRP A 96 -2.98 -26.81 -5.94
N ILE A 97 -3.29 -27.14 -7.21
CA ILE A 97 -2.89 -28.40 -7.83
C ILE A 97 -1.44 -28.28 -8.28
N ASP A 98 -0.60 -29.23 -7.86
CA ASP A 98 0.83 -29.30 -8.19
C ASP A 98 1.61 -27.99 -7.91
N ALA A 99 1.20 -27.26 -6.88
CA ALA A 99 1.88 -26.04 -6.50
C ALA A 99 3.28 -26.33 -5.93
N THR A 100 4.27 -25.61 -6.40
CA THR A 100 5.63 -25.64 -5.83
C THR A 100 5.66 -24.93 -4.48
N THR A 101 6.51 -25.44 -3.57
CA THR A 101 6.79 -24.76 -2.30
C THR A 101 7.61 -23.50 -2.56
N VAL A 102 7.15 -22.36 -2.02
CA VAL A 102 7.83 -21.07 -2.13
C VAL A 102 8.36 -20.68 -0.76
N SER A 103 9.63 -20.95 -0.52
CA SER A 103 10.29 -20.68 0.77
C SER A 103 10.54 -19.19 1.02
N ARG A 104 10.54 -18.37 -0.03
CA ARG A 104 10.70 -16.91 0.05
C ARG A 104 9.75 -16.23 -0.92
N LEU A 105 9.07 -15.18 -0.48
CA LEU A 105 8.15 -14.44 -1.33
C LEU A 105 8.90 -13.78 -2.50
N PRO A 106 8.36 -13.81 -3.73
CA PRO A 106 9.03 -13.24 -4.92
C PRO A 106 9.30 -11.73 -4.79
N ASN A 107 8.38 -11.00 -4.16
CA ASN A 107 8.48 -9.56 -3.93
C ASN A 107 9.04 -9.21 -2.56
N LEU A 108 9.80 -10.11 -1.92
CA LEU A 108 10.52 -9.85 -0.69
C LEU A 108 11.95 -9.43 -1.00
N HIS A 109 12.30 -8.22 -0.60
CA HIS A 109 13.62 -7.62 -0.79
C HIS A 109 14.29 -7.45 0.58
N GLU A 110 15.36 -8.21 0.82
CA GLU A 110 16.20 -8.00 2.00
C GLU A 110 17.02 -6.73 1.80
N VAL A 111 17.03 -5.86 2.79
CA VAL A 111 17.72 -4.57 2.76
C VAL A 111 18.50 -4.33 4.05
N THR A 112 19.52 -3.51 3.96
CA THR A 112 20.40 -3.21 5.10
C THR A 112 20.32 -1.73 5.46
N VAL A 113 20.13 -1.41 6.73
CA VAL A 113 20.12 -0.03 7.23
C VAL A 113 21.48 0.62 6.97
N VAL A 114 21.46 1.78 6.31
CA VAL A 114 22.63 2.62 6.04
C VAL A 114 22.76 3.71 7.09
N SER A 115 21.66 4.39 7.36
CA SER A 115 21.59 5.47 8.37
C SER A 115 20.17 5.70 8.85
N ALA A 116 20.05 6.33 10.02
CA ALA A 116 18.79 6.85 10.54
C ALA A 116 19.01 8.26 11.10
N GLU A 117 18.17 9.23 10.67
CA GLU A 117 18.31 10.65 11.02
C GLU A 117 16.95 11.31 11.23
N ASP A 118 16.89 12.31 12.09
CA ASP A 118 15.67 13.09 12.27
C ASP A 118 15.57 14.15 11.15
N VAL A 119 14.45 14.13 10.42
CA VAL A 119 14.12 15.11 9.37
C VAL A 119 13.41 16.31 9.98
N THR A 120 12.52 16.03 10.93
CA THR A 120 11.82 17.00 11.77
C THR A 120 11.72 16.42 13.19
N PRO A 121 11.25 17.16 14.19
CA PRO A 121 11.11 16.63 15.56
C PRO A 121 10.27 15.33 15.65
N ARG A 122 9.34 15.13 14.71
CA ARG A 122 8.47 13.95 14.68
C ARG A 122 8.64 13.04 13.46
N MET A 123 9.54 13.36 12.55
CA MET A 123 9.78 12.52 11.37
C MET A 123 11.22 12.04 11.33
N ARG A 124 11.40 10.73 11.40
CA ARG A 124 12.70 10.09 11.32
C ARG A 124 12.85 9.30 10.03
N ARG A 125 13.90 9.56 9.30
CA ARG A 125 14.25 8.88 8.06
C ARG A 125 15.20 7.73 8.30
N VAL A 126 14.86 6.55 7.81
CA VAL A 126 15.78 5.42 7.71
C VAL A 126 16.13 5.23 6.24
N LYS A 127 17.43 5.24 5.93
CA LYS A 127 17.96 4.92 4.60
C LYS A 127 18.43 3.49 4.61
N VAL A 128 18.02 2.72 3.61
CA VAL A 128 18.37 1.31 3.48
C VAL A 128 18.99 1.03 2.12
N ALA A 129 20.07 0.25 2.09
CA ALA A 129 20.69 -0.25 0.86
C ALA A 129 19.88 -1.47 0.37
N CYS A 130 19.61 -1.50 -0.94
CA CYS A 130 18.90 -2.57 -1.62
C CYS A 130 19.70 -2.99 -2.85
N ASP A 131 19.90 -4.31 -3.05
CA ASP A 131 20.69 -4.83 -4.18
C ASP A 131 20.09 -4.44 -5.53
N ASP A 132 18.75 -4.46 -5.62
CA ASP A 132 18.01 -4.00 -6.79
C ASP A 132 16.90 -3.03 -6.37
N VAL A 133 17.02 -1.77 -6.78
CA VAL A 133 16.02 -0.71 -6.55
C VAL A 133 15.03 -0.57 -7.70
N THR A 134 15.22 -1.33 -8.79
CA THR A 134 14.38 -1.24 -10.01
C THR A 134 12.89 -1.44 -9.73
N PRO A 135 12.47 -2.41 -8.90
CA PRO A 135 11.06 -2.61 -8.59
C PRO A 135 10.39 -1.39 -7.92
N PHE A 136 11.17 -0.53 -7.25
CA PHE A 136 10.67 0.62 -6.50
C PHE A 136 10.66 1.92 -7.31
N ILE A 137 11.07 1.87 -8.59
CA ILE A 137 11.09 3.03 -9.48
C ILE A 137 9.75 3.13 -10.19
N GLY A 138 9.12 4.30 -10.10
CA GLY A 138 7.91 4.61 -10.87
C GLY A 138 6.62 4.42 -10.09
N SER A 139 5.82 3.37 -10.38
CA SER A 139 4.39 3.36 -10.11
C SER A 139 3.96 3.19 -8.66
N ASP A 140 4.70 2.42 -7.86
CA ASP A 140 4.22 1.96 -6.54
C ASP A 140 5.08 2.53 -5.42
N VAL A 141 4.41 2.94 -4.34
CA VAL A 141 5.08 3.73 -3.28
C VAL A 141 5.07 3.09 -1.91
N HIS A 142 4.20 2.10 -1.69
CA HIS A 142 4.07 1.47 -0.38
C HIS A 142 4.81 0.14 -0.30
N VAL A 143 5.40 -0.11 0.84
CA VAL A 143 6.02 -1.38 1.18
C VAL A 143 5.58 -1.81 2.56
N ARG A 144 5.52 -3.13 2.77
CA ARG A 144 5.42 -3.69 4.10
C ARG A 144 6.84 -3.90 4.63
N VAL A 145 7.25 -3.08 5.58
CA VAL A 145 8.54 -3.19 6.27
C VAL A 145 8.45 -4.34 7.26
N LEU A 146 9.37 -5.29 7.14
CA LEU A 146 9.48 -6.46 8.00
C LEU A 146 10.65 -6.27 8.96
N ILE A 147 10.34 -6.19 10.24
CA ILE A 147 11.31 -5.98 11.32
C ILE A 147 11.47 -7.32 12.06
N PRO A 148 12.61 -8.01 11.90
CA PRO A 148 12.87 -9.27 12.57
C PRO A 148 13.24 -9.07 14.04
N PRO A 149 13.15 -10.10 14.88
CA PRO A 149 13.65 -10.06 16.26
C PRO A 149 15.16 -9.82 16.27
N LYS A 150 15.64 -9.04 17.25
CA LYS A 150 17.08 -8.73 17.43
C LYS A 150 17.84 -9.96 17.97
N GLY A 151 19.13 -10.01 17.63
CA GLY A 151 20.08 -10.98 18.20
C GLY A 151 20.07 -12.37 17.52
N ARG A 152 19.37 -12.53 16.40
CA ARG A 152 19.31 -13.77 15.64
C ARG A 152 19.22 -13.51 14.13
N PRO A 153 19.61 -14.48 13.28
CA PRO A 153 19.37 -14.37 11.84
C PRO A 153 17.88 -14.25 11.53
N PRO A 154 17.47 -13.38 10.58
CA PRO A 154 16.07 -13.27 10.19
C PRO A 154 15.54 -14.54 9.55
N ALA A 155 14.32 -14.97 9.92
CA ALA A 155 13.54 -15.96 9.22
C ALA A 155 12.46 -15.24 8.39
N TRP A 156 12.60 -15.22 7.07
CA TRP A 156 11.67 -14.50 6.20
C TRP A 156 10.44 -15.34 5.83
N PRO A 157 9.27 -14.72 5.60
CA PRO A 157 8.07 -15.43 5.22
C PRO A 157 8.15 -16.01 3.80
N GLY A 158 7.50 -17.14 3.60
CA GLY A 158 7.26 -17.76 2.30
C GLY A 158 5.76 -17.84 1.98
N LEU A 159 5.38 -18.70 1.03
CA LEU A 159 3.98 -19.03 0.77
C LEU A 159 3.60 -20.35 1.43
N GLY A 160 2.47 -20.37 2.11
CA GLY A 160 1.83 -21.57 2.59
C GLY A 160 1.19 -22.40 1.45
N ASP A 161 0.72 -23.60 1.80
CA ASP A 161 0.08 -24.51 0.84
C ASP A 161 -1.20 -23.92 0.25
N ASP A 162 -1.93 -23.12 1.04
CA ASP A 162 -3.12 -22.39 0.59
C ASP A 162 -2.80 -21.12 -0.24
N GLY A 163 -1.53 -20.76 -0.40
CA GLY A 163 -1.06 -19.60 -1.15
C GLY A 163 -0.98 -18.30 -0.36
N ARG A 164 -1.40 -18.27 0.92
CA ARG A 164 -1.21 -17.11 1.77
C ARG A 164 0.22 -17.01 2.29
N ILE A 165 0.57 -15.83 2.79
CA ILE A 165 1.87 -15.62 3.43
C ILE A 165 1.99 -16.49 4.69
N ALA A 166 3.00 -17.37 4.72
CA ALA A 166 3.36 -18.15 5.88
C ALA A 166 4.32 -17.34 6.76
N TRP A 167 3.76 -16.68 7.77
CA TRP A 167 4.52 -15.85 8.70
C TRP A 167 5.32 -16.70 9.69
N PRO A 168 6.58 -16.37 9.99
CA PRO A 168 7.33 -16.95 11.10
C PRO A 168 6.62 -16.73 12.43
N LYS A 169 6.72 -17.71 13.34
CA LYS A 169 6.03 -17.71 14.64
C LYS A 169 7.00 -17.88 15.80
N GLY A 170 6.52 -17.55 17.01
CA GLY A 170 7.28 -17.73 18.23
C GLY A 170 8.47 -16.79 18.31
N GLU A 171 9.66 -17.33 18.51
CA GLU A 171 10.89 -16.53 18.65
C GLU A 171 11.32 -15.82 17.36
N ASP A 172 10.82 -16.26 16.20
CA ASP A 172 11.10 -15.69 14.88
C ASP A 172 9.99 -14.76 14.39
N GLU A 173 9.03 -14.42 15.25
CA GLU A 173 7.90 -13.58 14.88
C GLU A 173 8.38 -12.20 14.37
N ILE A 174 7.90 -11.84 13.18
CA ILE A 174 8.24 -10.60 12.48
C ILE A 174 7.17 -9.55 12.73
N ILE A 175 7.60 -8.33 13.02
CA ILE A 175 6.72 -7.15 13.00
C ILE A 175 6.63 -6.66 11.56
N ALA A 176 5.42 -6.66 10.99
CA ALA A 176 5.17 -6.16 9.63
C ALA A 176 4.32 -4.90 9.69
N ARG A 177 4.76 -3.80 9.05
CA ARG A 177 4.06 -2.51 9.01
C ARG A 177 4.19 -1.87 7.65
N VAL A 178 3.10 -1.25 7.19
CA VAL A 178 3.07 -0.55 5.90
C VAL A 178 3.68 0.85 6.06
N TYR A 179 4.61 1.17 5.18
CA TYR A 179 5.25 2.48 5.07
C TYR A 179 5.35 2.91 3.61
N THR A 180 5.68 4.18 3.42
CA THR A 180 5.94 4.73 2.08
C THR A 180 7.43 4.80 1.82
N ILE A 181 7.85 4.38 0.65
CA ILE A 181 9.19 4.72 0.13
C ILE A 181 9.16 6.18 -0.28
N ARG A 182 9.77 7.02 0.54
CA ARG A 182 9.85 8.48 0.36
C ARG A 182 10.66 8.88 -0.87
N ALA A 183 11.73 8.16 -1.14
CA ALA A 183 12.59 8.37 -2.30
C ALA A 183 13.38 7.11 -2.66
N VAL A 184 13.78 7.03 -3.92
CA VAL A 184 14.67 6.00 -4.48
C VAL A 184 15.93 6.68 -5.02
N GLU A 185 17.05 6.46 -4.36
CA GLU A 185 18.37 6.96 -4.78
C GLU A 185 19.06 5.89 -5.65
N ARG A 186 18.87 5.99 -6.96
CA ARG A 186 19.30 4.96 -7.92
C ARG A 186 20.81 4.72 -7.91
N GLU A 187 21.61 5.80 -7.90
CA GLU A 187 23.06 5.72 -7.95
C GLU A 187 23.65 5.05 -6.71
N LYS A 188 23.06 5.31 -5.54
CA LYS A 188 23.48 4.74 -4.27
C LYS A 188 22.83 3.38 -3.98
N ARG A 189 21.82 2.98 -4.77
CA ARG A 189 20.94 1.84 -4.50
C ARG A 189 20.33 1.92 -3.09
N GLU A 190 19.82 3.08 -2.74
CA GLU A 190 19.19 3.32 -1.45
C GLU A 190 17.70 3.62 -1.59
N LEU A 191 16.93 3.15 -0.63
CA LEU A 191 15.53 3.51 -0.42
C LEU A 191 15.43 4.32 0.87
N TRP A 192 14.65 5.39 0.83
CA TRP A 192 14.40 6.23 2.00
C TRP A 192 12.99 6.00 2.50
N ILE A 193 12.85 5.70 3.78
CA ILE A 193 11.56 5.45 4.43
C ILE A 193 11.45 6.38 5.63
N ASP A 194 10.39 7.18 5.65
CA ASP A 194 10.13 8.13 6.73
C ASP A 194 9.13 7.54 7.73
N PHE A 195 9.48 7.59 9.00
CA PHE A 195 8.73 7.03 10.13
C PHE A 195 8.27 8.14 11.04
N LEU A 196 6.94 8.29 11.18
CA LEU A 196 6.38 9.22 12.14
C LEU A 196 6.64 8.71 13.55
N GLN A 197 7.26 9.58 14.37
CA GLN A 197 7.53 9.32 15.77
C GLN A 197 6.35 9.77 16.64
N HIS A 198 5.86 8.87 17.47
CA HIS A 198 4.75 9.14 18.38
C HIS A 198 5.29 9.30 19.80
N PRO A 199 5.38 10.52 20.33
CA PRO A 199 5.90 10.75 21.69
C PRO A 199 4.83 10.41 22.74
N ALA A 200 4.41 9.15 22.81
CA ALA A 200 3.46 8.68 23.82
C ALA A 200 4.18 7.71 24.76
N PRO A 201 4.60 8.16 25.98
CA PRO A 201 5.25 7.27 26.94
C PRO A 201 4.39 6.03 27.24
N GLY A 202 4.99 4.84 27.13
CA GLY A 202 4.33 3.57 27.44
C GLY A 202 3.46 2.98 26.31
N VAL A 203 3.31 3.66 25.18
CA VAL A 203 2.64 3.10 23.99
C VAL A 203 3.69 2.46 23.07
N LYS A 204 3.55 1.17 22.79
CA LYS A 204 4.41 0.49 21.81
C LYS A 204 4.01 0.92 20.40
N THR A 205 4.97 1.47 19.67
CA THR A 205 4.84 1.88 18.27
C THR A 205 5.93 1.19 17.44
N PRO A 206 5.77 -0.11 17.13
CA PRO A 206 6.89 -0.96 16.69
C PRO A 206 7.71 -0.42 15.52
N GLY A 207 7.06 0.23 14.55
CA GLY A 207 7.77 0.84 13.43
C GLY A 207 8.55 2.11 13.82
N ALA A 208 7.94 2.99 14.61
CA ALA A 208 8.62 4.18 15.15
C ALA A 208 9.75 3.80 16.12
N ASP A 209 9.51 2.77 16.97
CA ASP A 209 10.53 2.23 17.88
C ASP A 209 11.72 1.67 17.09
N PHE A 210 11.45 0.90 16.01
CA PHE A 210 12.52 0.45 15.10
C PHE A 210 13.31 1.63 14.53
N ALA A 211 12.63 2.62 13.95
CA ALA A 211 13.32 3.76 13.31
C ALA A 211 14.14 4.58 14.30
N ARG A 212 13.66 4.74 15.55
CA ARG A 212 14.40 5.40 16.63
C ARG A 212 15.69 4.67 16.95
N ASP A 213 15.65 3.34 17.04
CA ASP A 213 16.73 2.49 17.52
C ASP A 213 17.57 1.87 16.39
N ALA A 214 17.22 2.14 15.11
CA ALA A 214 17.87 1.58 13.93
C ALA A 214 19.37 1.93 13.87
N GLN A 215 20.19 0.90 13.63
CA GLN A 215 21.64 1.05 13.53
C GLN A 215 22.13 0.64 12.13
N PRO A 216 23.16 1.29 11.58
CA PRO A 216 23.80 0.84 10.36
C PRO A 216 24.21 -0.63 10.42
N GLY A 217 23.93 -1.36 9.35
CA GLY A 217 24.20 -2.81 9.23
C GLY A 217 23.07 -3.72 9.69
N GLU A 218 22.01 -3.19 10.34
CA GLU A 218 20.82 -3.98 10.67
C GLU A 218 20.09 -4.43 9.38
N LYS A 219 19.65 -5.68 9.38
CA LYS A 219 18.89 -6.26 8.27
C LYS A 219 17.40 -6.24 8.54
N ILE A 220 16.65 -5.76 7.58
CA ILE A 220 15.20 -5.82 7.51
C ILE A 220 14.79 -6.32 6.13
N ALA A 221 13.51 -6.55 5.90
CA ALA A 221 13.03 -6.81 4.54
C ALA A 221 11.84 -5.93 4.19
N LEU A 222 11.60 -5.82 2.89
CA LEU A 222 10.46 -5.11 2.31
C LEU A 222 9.66 -6.10 1.49
N ILE A 223 8.35 -6.14 1.66
CA ILE A 223 7.43 -6.81 0.73
C ILE A 223 6.74 -5.72 -0.09
N GLY A 224 6.74 -5.86 -1.37
CA GLY A 224 6.17 -4.90 -2.32
C GLY A 224 7.14 -4.56 -3.47
N PRO A 225 6.99 -3.40 -4.10
CA PRO A 225 6.06 -2.30 -3.77
C PRO A 225 4.60 -2.60 -4.10
N GLY A 226 3.71 -1.77 -3.57
CA GLY A 226 2.28 -1.77 -3.86
C GLY A 226 1.71 -0.35 -3.81
N GLY A 227 0.43 -0.21 -4.20
CA GLY A 227 -0.23 1.07 -4.39
C GLY A 227 0.25 1.75 -5.67
N SER A 228 -0.46 2.78 -6.14
CA SER A 228 -0.12 3.44 -7.40
C SER A 228 0.07 4.95 -7.23
N LEU A 229 1.01 5.50 -8.02
CA LEU A 229 1.10 6.96 -8.21
C LEU A 229 -0.05 7.43 -9.10
N PRO A 230 -0.73 8.52 -8.74
CA PRO A 230 -1.75 9.10 -9.59
C PRO A 230 -1.14 9.63 -10.90
N LYS A 231 -1.75 9.25 -12.02
CA LYS A 231 -1.35 9.72 -13.35
C LYS A 231 -2.35 10.77 -13.81
N ALA A 232 -2.13 12.03 -13.44
CA ALA A 232 -3.01 13.14 -13.82
C ALA A 232 -2.21 14.45 -13.90
N ASP A 233 -2.66 15.36 -14.77
CA ASP A 233 -2.03 16.67 -14.94
C ASP A 233 -2.47 17.67 -13.86
N GLN A 234 -3.55 17.37 -13.14
CA GLN A 234 -4.06 18.18 -12.06
C GLN A 234 -4.32 17.30 -10.85
N LEU A 235 -3.71 17.62 -9.72
CA LEU A 235 -3.72 16.85 -8.50
C LEU A 235 -4.12 17.70 -7.30
N LEU A 236 -5.09 17.22 -6.53
CA LEU A 236 -5.29 17.62 -5.14
C LEU A 236 -4.73 16.50 -4.25
N LEU A 237 -3.67 16.80 -3.51
CA LEU A 237 -3.08 15.89 -2.54
C LEU A 237 -3.44 16.37 -1.14
N ALA A 238 -3.95 15.50 -0.27
CA ALA A 238 -4.27 15.90 1.09
C ALA A 238 -3.91 14.79 2.10
N GLY A 239 -3.39 15.20 3.25
CA GLY A 239 -3.04 14.24 4.31
C GLY A 239 -2.43 14.89 5.53
N ASP A 240 -2.12 14.03 6.51
CA ASP A 240 -1.40 14.40 7.73
C ASP A 240 0.06 13.94 7.67
N GLU A 241 0.76 13.99 8.81
CA GLU A 241 2.16 13.57 8.90
C GLU A 241 2.40 12.13 8.42
N ALA A 242 1.42 11.23 8.61
CA ALA A 242 1.54 9.84 8.16
C ALA A 242 1.50 9.74 6.62
N ALA A 243 0.77 10.64 5.98
CA ALA A 243 0.65 10.72 4.52
C ALA A 243 1.74 11.57 3.86
N LEU A 244 2.43 12.43 4.62
CA LEU A 244 3.44 13.37 4.11
C LEU A 244 4.53 12.68 3.26
N PRO A 245 5.08 11.50 3.63
CA PRO A 245 6.04 10.80 2.77
C PRO A 245 5.48 10.44 1.39
N ALA A 246 4.21 10.02 1.31
CA ALA A 246 3.57 9.70 0.04
C ALA A 246 3.27 10.95 -0.79
N ILE A 247 2.75 12.02 -0.17
CA ILE A 247 2.53 13.31 -0.83
C ILE A 247 3.84 13.84 -1.43
N ALA A 248 4.92 13.78 -0.65
CA ALA A 248 6.22 14.22 -1.08
C ALA A 248 6.79 13.38 -2.24
N ARG A 249 6.56 12.06 -2.23
CA ARG A 249 6.94 11.17 -3.33
C ARG A 249 6.14 11.46 -4.59
N ILE A 250 4.81 11.59 -4.47
CA ILE A 250 3.94 11.95 -5.60
C ILE A 250 4.36 13.27 -6.22
N ALA A 251 4.62 14.30 -5.40
CA ALA A 251 5.06 15.60 -5.87
C ALA A 251 6.42 15.56 -6.58
N ALA A 252 7.36 14.76 -6.08
CA ALA A 252 8.70 14.63 -6.66
C ALA A 252 8.69 13.89 -8.01
N GLU A 253 7.78 12.94 -8.21
CA GLU A 253 7.68 12.13 -9.43
C GLU A 253 6.62 12.63 -10.41
N ALA A 254 5.90 13.70 -10.07
CA ALA A 254 4.90 14.27 -10.95
C ALA A 254 5.55 14.86 -12.21
N PRO A 255 4.89 14.76 -13.39
CA PRO A 255 5.38 15.38 -14.63
C PRO A 255 5.56 16.89 -14.49
N ALA A 256 6.57 17.46 -15.16
CA ALA A 256 6.89 18.89 -15.09
C ALA A 256 5.72 19.82 -15.48
N GLY A 257 4.78 19.35 -16.33
CA GLY A 257 3.58 20.08 -16.71
C GLY A 257 2.40 19.97 -15.74
N ALA A 258 2.50 19.12 -14.71
CA ALA A 258 1.42 18.92 -13.76
C ALA A 258 1.24 20.11 -12.83
N ARG A 259 0.01 20.31 -12.35
CA ARG A 259 -0.37 21.29 -11.31
C ARG A 259 -0.83 20.54 -10.06
N ILE A 260 -0.16 20.80 -8.96
CA ILE A 260 -0.41 20.12 -7.68
C ILE A 260 -0.80 21.14 -6.64
N ARG A 261 -1.92 20.92 -5.98
CA ARG A 261 -2.29 21.58 -4.74
C ARG A 261 -2.25 20.57 -3.61
N ALA A 262 -1.41 20.83 -2.61
CA ALA A 262 -1.27 19.98 -1.45
C ALA A 262 -1.83 20.64 -0.19
N ILE A 263 -2.63 19.92 0.60
CA ILE A 263 -3.14 20.33 1.90
C ILE A 263 -2.58 19.35 2.93
N ILE A 264 -1.67 19.82 3.78
CA ILE A 264 -0.92 18.94 4.69
C ILE A 264 -1.11 19.43 6.11
N GLU A 265 -1.68 18.57 6.97
CA GLU A 265 -1.79 18.84 8.38
C GLU A 265 -0.61 18.27 9.14
N VAL A 266 0.05 19.12 9.92
CA VAL A 266 1.18 18.76 10.79
C VAL A 266 0.95 19.35 12.18
N GLU A 267 1.72 18.91 13.17
CA GLU A 267 1.60 19.40 14.53
C GLU A 267 1.77 20.91 14.63
N ASP A 268 2.87 21.43 14.09
CA ASP A 268 3.23 22.85 14.01
C ASP A 268 4.22 23.12 12.86
N GLU A 269 4.71 24.34 12.77
CA GLU A 269 5.63 24.79 11.72
C GLU A 269 6.98 24.06 11.70
N THR A 270 7.41 23.47 12.81
CA THR A 270 8.69 22.74 12.89
C THR A 270 8.64 21.39 12.17
N GLU A 271 7.43 20.91 11.85
CA GLU A 271 7.19 19.67 11.10
C GLU A 271 7.10 19.89 9.58
N GLN A 272 7.14 21.15 9.12
CA GLN A 272 7.14 21.42 7.68
C GLN A 272 8.45 20.95 7.04
N GLN A 273 8.31 20.36 5.85
CA GLN A 273 9.45 19.83 5.08
C GLN A 273 9.48 20.45 3.68
N PRO A 274 10.66 20.60 3.09
CA PRO A 274 10.76 20.88 1.67
C PRO A 274 10.14 19.75 0.83
N LEU A 275 9.33 20.11 -0.15
CA LEU A 275 8.71 19.18 -1.10
C LEU A 275 9.23 19.49 -2.51
N PRO A 276 10.41 18.98 -2.89
CA PRO A 276 10.94 19.20 -4.24
C PRO A 276 9.99 18.57 -5.26
N SER A 277 9.69 19.34 -6.33
CA SER A 277 8.84 18.88 -7.43
C SER A 277 9.29 19.54 -8.72
N GLY A 278 9.24 18.79 -9.83
CA GLY A 278 9.36 19.35 -11.18
C GLY A 278 8.07 20.00 -11.68
N ALA A 279 6.94 19.73 -11.02
CA ALA A 279 5.63 20.27 -11.32
C ALA A 279 5.38 21.62 -10.61
N SER A 280 4.31 22.33 -11.02
CA SER A 280 3.82 23.50 -10.27
C SER A 280 3.15 23.00 -8.97
N LEU A 281 3.78 23.26 -7.82
CA LEU A 281 3.32 22.81 -6.52
C LEU A 281 2.97 23.99 -5.62
N GLU A 282 1.72 24.01 -5.16
CA GLU A 282 1.22 24.89 -4.10
C GLU A 282 0.94 24.09 -2.85
N VAL A 283 1.53 24.48 -1.71
CA VAL A 283 1.38 23.75 -0.44
C VAL A 283 0.69 24.63 0.60
N HIS A 284 -0.41 24.11 1.13
CA HIS A 284 -1.13 24.68 2.26
C HIS A 284 -0.88 23.86 3.52
N TRP A 285 -0.05 24.37 4.41
CA TRP A 285 0.20 23.77 5.71
C TRP A 285 -0.90 24.13 6.70
N LEU A 286 -1.42 23.12 7.39
CA LEU A 286 -2.35 23.29 8.51
C LEU A 286 -1.64 22.84 9.78
N HIS A 287 -1.72 23.66 10.82
CA HIS A 287 -1.05 23.39 12.10
C HIS A 287 -2.09 22.96 13.14
N ARG A 288 -1.97 21.74 13.65
CA ARG A 288 -2.93 21.15 14.58
C ARG A 288 -2.97 21.89 15.91
N LYS A 289 -1.84 22.39 16.40
CA LYS A 289 -1.76 23.21 17.63
C LYS A 289 -2.57 24.49 17.59
N THR A 290 -2.79 25.06 16.40
CA THR A 290 -3.56 26.29 16.22
C THR A 290 -5.00 26.02 15.75
N SER A 291 -5.30 24.77 15.39
CA SER A 291 -6.62 24.34 14.94
C SER A 291 -7.45 23.82 16.12
N VAL A 292 -8.71 24.23 16.20
CA VAL A 292 -9.64 23.71 17.22
C VAL A 292 -10.46 22.60 16.59
N GLU A 293 -10.37 21.40 17.13
CA GLU A 293 -11.09 20.23 16.66
C GLU A 293 -12.62 20.51 16.68
N GLY A 294 -13.29 20.19 15.57
CA GLY A 294 -14.75 20.39 15.44
C GLY A 294 -15.21 21.80 15.10
N LYS A 295 -14.28 22.78 14.91
CA LYS A 295 -14.64 24.10 14.39
C LYS A 295 -14.46 24.17 12.86
N PRO A 296 -15.22 25.06 12.18
CA PRO A 296 -15.00 25.33 10.75
C PRO A 296 -13.54 25.66 10.48
N GLY A 297 -12.90 24.90 9.59
CA GLY A 297 -11.46 25.03 9.27
C GLY A 297 -10.61 23.84 9.69
N SER A 298 -11.21 22.75 10.21
CA SER A 298 -10.51 21.47 10.41
C SER A 298 -9.93 20.91 9.09
N PHE A 299 -8.96 20.01 9.17
CA PHE A 299 -8.36 19.36 8.00
C PHE A 299 -9.42 18.88 7.00
N LYS A 300 -10.37 18.07 7.43
CA LYS A 300 -11.44 17.54 6.56
C LYS A 300 -12.31 18.61 5.92
N ASP A 301 -12.59 19.72 6.63
CA ASP A 301 -13.38 20.82 6.08
C ASP A 301 -12.61 21.57 4.98
N LYS A 302 -11.30 21.78 5.18
CA LYS A 302 -10.42 22.37 4.17
C LYS A 302 -10.34 21.48 2.93
N VAL A 303 -10.19 20.15 3.12
CA VAL A 303 -10.17 19.18 2.03
C VAL A 303 -11.50 19.15 1.27
N LYS A 304 -12.64 19.08 1.97
CA LYS A 304 -13.98 19.14 1.34
C LYS A 304 -14.20 20.45 0.56
N SER A 305 -13.77 21.58 1.12
CA SER A 305 -13.84 22.87 0.44
C SER A 305 -12.95 22.88 -0.82
N ALA A 306 -11.75 22.34 -0.74
CA ALA A 306 -10.85 22.23 -1.89
C ALA A 306 -11.46 21.34 -2.98
N ILE A 307 -12.01 20.17 -2.64
CA ILE A 307 -12.71 19.28 -3.57
C ILE A 307 -13.89 20.00 -4.24
N ALA A 308 -14.66 20.78 -3.48
CA ALA A 308 -15.81 21.53 -4.00
C ALA A 308 -15.42 22.57 -5.06
N ASN A 309 -14.21 23.12 -4.96
CA ASN A 309 -13.66 24.15 -5.82
C ASN A 309 -12.62 23.65 -6.83
N ASN A 310 -12.44 22.33 -6.96
CA ASN A 310 -11.53 21.76 -7.95
C ASN A 310 -12.04 21.99 -9.38
N GLU A 311 -11.09 22.17 -10.29
CA GLU A 311 -11.37 22.12 -11.71
C GLU A 311 -11.84 20.70 -12.12
N PRO A 312 -12.73 20.57 -13.13
CA PRO A 312 -13.09 19.27 -13.68
C PRO A 312 -11.85 18.48 -14.11
N GLY A 313 -11.83 17.19 -13.80
CA GLY A 313 -10.70 16.31 -14.13
C GLY A 313 -9.56 16.31 -13.10
N THR A 314 -9.64 17.10 -12.03
CA THR A 314 -8.65 17.02 -10.94
C THR A 314 -8.71 15.67 -10.25
N TYR A 315 -7.60 14.96 -10.22
CA TYR A 315 -7.46 13.75 -9.44
C TYR A 315 -7.32 14.09 -7.95
N THR A 316 -8.13 13.47 -7.11
CA THR A 316 -8.12 13.71 -5.67
C THR A 316 -7.47 12.54 -4.94
N TRP A 317 -6.30 12.77 -4.35
CA TRP A 317 -5.59 11.81 -3.52
C TRP A 317 -5.60 12.27 -2.06
N VAL A 318 -6.13 11.43 -1.17
CA VAL A 318 -6.25 11.74 0.26
C VAL A 318 -5.79 10.53 1.09
N ALA A 319 -4.92 10.76 2.07
CA ALA A 319 -4.61 9.76 3.08
C ALA A 319 -4.53 10.42 4.46
N CYS A 320 -5.28 9.88 5.43
CA CYS A 320 -5.38 10.49 6.76
C CYS A 320 -5.98 9.50 7.78
N GLU A 321 -6.42 10.04 8.92
CA GLU A 321 -7.16 9.29 9.94
C GLU A 321 -8.46 8.67 9.37
N LYS A 322 -8.83 7.51 9.89
CA LYS A 322 -9.93 6.66 9.39
C LYS A 322 -11.29 7.34 9.33
N SER A 323 -11.66 8.11 10.37
CA SER A 323 -12.94 8.79 10.42
C SER A 323 -13.02 9.91 9.38
N ASP A 324 -11.95 10.69 9.24
CA ASP A 324 -11.85 11.76 8.26
C ASP A 324 -11.85 11.21 6.82
N ALA A 325 -11.12 10.13 6.57
CA ALA A 325 -11.12 9.44 5.28
C ALA A 325 -12.53 8.96 4.89
N ARG A 326 -13.30 8.40 5.84
CA ARG A 326 -14.68 7.97 5.61
C ARG A 326 -15.61 9.14 5.25
N GLU A 327 -15.49 10.25 5.96
CA GLU A 327 -16.30 11.44 5.69
C GLU A 327 -15.96 12.06 4.32
N ILE A 328 -14.68 12.15 3.97
CA ILE A 328 -14.22 12.67 2.68
C ILE A 328 -14.70 11.76 1.54
N ARG A 329 -14.59 10.43 1.70
CA ARG A 329 -15.10 9.45 0.72
C ARG A 329 -16.62 9.59 0.52
N SER A 330 -17.38 9.75 1.59
CA SER A 330 -18.82 9.97 1.53
C SER A 330 -19.17 11.28 0.80
N PHE A 331 -18.40 12.34 1.04
CA PHE A 331 -18.56 13.62 0.37
C PHE A 331 -18.31 13.52 -1.14
N LEU A 332 -17.23 12.85 -1.57
CA LEU A 332 -16.93 12.59 -2.98
C LEU A 332 -18.06 11.79 -3.65
N LYS A 333 -18.55 10.73 -2.98
CA LYS A 333 -19.67 9.92 -3.46
C LYS A 333 -20.95 10.72 -3.65
N MET A 334 -21.31 11.57 -2.68
CA MET A 334 -22.50 12.44 -2.78
C MET A 334 -22.40 13.44 -3.95
N ARG A 335 -21.19 13.85 -4.32
CA ARG A 335 -20.96 14.75 -5.46
C ARG A 335 -20.90 14.01 -6.81
N GLY A 336 -21.04 12.68 -6.84
CA GLY A 336 -20.91 11.91 -8.05
C GLY A 336 -19.48 11.90 -8.64
N HIS A 337 -18.46 12.08 -7.77
CA HIS A 337 -17.06 12.08 -8.22
C HIS A 337 -16.69 10.72 -8.79
N ASP A 338 -16.02 10.70 -9.95
CA ASP A 338 -15.60 9.45 -10.59
C ASP A 338 -14.59 8.69 -9.71
N ARG A 339 -14.89 7.41 -9.47
CA ARG A 339 -14.03 6.52 -8.68
C ARG A 339 -12.61 6.38 -9.24
N LYS A 340 -12.46 6.47 -10.57
CA LYS A 340 -11.16 6.39 -11.23
C LYS A 340 -10.32 7.67 -11.09
N SER A 341 -10.96 8.78 -10.69
CA SER A 341 -10.31 10.07 -10.49
C SER A 341 -10.04 10.36 -9.00
N GLN A 342 -10.03 9.35 -8.15
CA GLN A 342 -9.79 9.52 -6.72
C GLN A 342 -9.09 8.32 -6.09
N CYS A 343 -8.31 8.62 -5.05
CA CYS A 343 -7.81 7.66 -4.08
C CYS A 343 -8.02 8.25 -2.69
N VAL A 344 -8.82 7.61 -1.86
CA VAL A 344 -9.01 8.01 -0.45
C VAL A 344 -8.67 6.82 0.43
N ALA A 345 -7.54 6.91 1.12
CA ALA A 345 -7.04 5.87 2.01
C ALA A 345 -7.08 6.34 3.47
N TRP A 346 -7.17 5.42 4.40
CA TRP A 346 -6.87 5.68 5.80
C TRP A 346 -5.54 5.01 6.16
N TYR A 347 -4.68 5.73 6.83
CA TYR A 347 -3.34 5.26 7.20
C TYR A 347 -3.24 4.89 8.67
N TRP A 348 -4.13 5.44 9.49
CA TRP A 348 -4.17 5.16 10.91
C TRP A 348 -5.58 5.34 11.49
N GLU A 349 -5.81 4.81 12.68
CA GLU A 349 -7.07 4.91 13.40
C GLU A 349 -6.79 5.39 14.81
N ARG A 350 -7.48 6.45 15.23
CA ARG A 350 -7.30 7.05 16.56
C ARG A 350 -7.57 6.02 17.65
N GLY A 351 -6.65 5.89 18.62
CA GLY A 351 -6.76 4.96 19.74
C GLY A 351 -6.42 3.52 19.42
N LYS A 352 -5.95 3.21 18.20
CA LYS A 352 -5.44 1.89 17.83
C LYS A 352 -3.97 1.99 17.43
N ALA A 353 -3.18 1.00 17.83
CA ALA A 353 -1.85 0.83 17.24
C ALA A 353 -2.02 0.53 15.74
N SER A 354 -1.17 1.13 14.89
CA SER A 354 -1.18 0.83 13.45
C SER A 354 -0.98 -0.68 13.23
N GLN A 355 -1.85 -1.26 12.43
CA GLN A 355 -1.76 -2.68 12.06
C GLN A 355 -0.69 -2.92 10.99
#